data_6d6b278c25158d581219cb4b7ba3ae35
#
_entry.id   6d6b278c25158d581219cb4b7ba3ae35
#
_cell.length_a   1.000
_cell.length_b   1.000
_cell.length_c   1.000
_cell.angle_alpha   90.00
_cell.angle_beta   90.00
_cell.angle_gamma   90.00
#
_symmetry.space_group_name_H-M   'P 1'
#
loop_
_entity.id
_entity.type
_entity.pdbx_description
1 polymer ?
#
loop_
_entity_poly.entity_id
_entity_poly.type
_entity_poly.pdbx_seq_one_letter_code
_entity_poly.pdbx_strand_id
1 'polypeptide(L)'
;MIISLYAKGMSVSDIEEQIKDLYNFDISTSAISRITERVARDVTVWQNRPLESVYCIGCMNGIVLKVLENSKVIDKTIYLAVGLRTDGKKEVLGIWLGKNESASFWLSVRTDLKARGVEDILVTATDNLKGFTEAIRSVFPLSTKQICIVH
;
A
#
# COMPACT_ATOMS: atom_id res chain seq x y z
N MET A 1 -5.34 18.73 -8.37
CA MET A 1 -4.91 19.74 -7.37
C MET A 1 -5.34 19.38 -5.96
N ILE A 2 -6.64 19.35 -5.59
CA ILE A 2 -7.11 19.02 -4.22
C ILE A 2 -6.50 17.73 -3.68
N ILE A 3 -6.57 16.64 -4.44
CA ILE A 3 -5.99 15.34 -4.05
C ILE A 3 -4.48 15.43 -3.83
N SER A 4 -3.77 16.22 -4.65
CA SER A 4 -2.32 16.42 -4.50
C SER A 4 -1.97 17.18 -3.21
N LEU A 5 -2.77 18.17 -2.82
CA LEU A 5 -2.57 18.91 -1.57
C LEU A 5 -2.91 18.03 -0.36
N TYR A 6 -4.00 17.28 -0.44
CA TYR A 6 -4.39 16.32 0.59
C TYR A 6 -3.34 15.22 0.79
N ALA A 7 -2.77 14.69 -0.30
CA ALA A 7 -1.69 13.70 -0.25
C ALA A 7 -0.38 14.24 0.34
N LYS A 8 -0.19 15.57 0.34
CA LYS A 8 0.92 16.25 1.03
C LYS A 8 0.66 16.49 2.52
N GLY A 9 -0.47 16.04 3.04
CA GLY A 9 -0.81 16.14 4.46
C GLY A 9 -1.51 17.43 4.87
N MET A 10 -1.99 18.24 3.91
CA MET A 10 -2.76 19.42 4.23
C MET A 10 -4.15 19.05 4.77
N SER A 11 -4.62 19.78 5.78
CA SER A 11 -5.99 19.64 6.25
C SER A 11 -6.99 20.17 5.22
N VAL A 12 -8.25 19.78 5.36
CA VAL A 12 -9.33 20.25 4.46
C VAL A 12 -9.46 21.78 4.51
N SER A 13 -9.30 22.39 5.71
CA SER A 13 -9.35 23.85 5.89
C SER A 13 -8.15 24.54 5.23
N ASP A 14 -6.94 24.00 5.35
CA ASP A 14 -5.75 24.57 4.71
C ASP A 14 -5.87 24.50 3.17
N ILE A 15 -6.49 23.43 2.64
CA ILE A 15 -6.75 23.29 1.20
C ILE A 15 -7.76 24.33 0.72
N GLU A 16 -8.83 24.58 1.48
CA GLU A 16 -9.81 25.62 1.20
C GLU A 16 -9.14 27.00 1.11
N GLU A 17 -8.36 27.36 2.16
CA GLU A 17 -7.64 28.64 2.23
C GLU A 17 -6.66 28.78 1.06
N GLN A 18 -5.86 27.77 0.78
CA GLN A 18 -4.88 27.82 -0.31
C GLN A 18 -5.52 27.93 -1.71
N ILE A 19 -6.67 27.30 -1.92
CA ILE A 19 -7.39 27.43 -3.20
C ILE A 19 -7.95 28.84 -3.33
N LYS A 20 -8.48 29.42 -2.26
CA LYS A 20 -8.98 30.80 -2.25
C LYS A 20 -7.86 31.78 -2.54
N ASP A 21 -6.70 31.64 -1.90
CA ASP A 21 -5.56 32.54 -2.06
C ASP A 21 -4.96 32.49 -3.48
N LEU A 22 -4.79 31.29 -4.05
CA LEU A 22 -4.14 31.12 -5.35
C LEU A 22 -5.05 31.37 -6.55
N TYR A 23 -6.34 31.05 -6.42
CA TYR A 23 -7.28 31.05 -7.56
C TYR A 23 -8.46 31.97 -7.36
N ASN A 24 -8.55 32.64 -6.22
CA ASN A 24 -9.69 33.47 -5.84
C ASN A 24 -11.04 32.74 -6.05
N PHE A 25 -11.05 31.45 -5.71
CA PHE A 25 -12.20 30.56 -5.87
C PHE A 25 -12.61 29.98 -4.52
N ASP A 26 -13.87 30.16 -4.14
CA ASP A 26 -14.44 29.61 -2.92
C ASP A 26 -14.87 28.15 -3.17
N ILE A 27 -14.24 27.21 -2.46
CA ILE A 27 -14.63 25.82 -2.42
C ILE A 27 -14.95 25.44 -0.97
N SER A 28 -16.10 24.83 -0.73
CA SER A 28 -16.46 24.46 0.64
C SER A 28 -15.66 23.24 1.14
N THR A 29 -15.38 23.19 2.43
CA THR A 29 -14.77 22.04 3.11
C THR A 29 -15.53 20.75 2.84
N SER A 30 -16.87 20.81 2.75
CA SER A 30 -17.70 19.65 2.41
C SER A 30 -17.48 19.15 0.97
N ALA A 31 -17.18 20.04 0.02
CA ALA A 31 -16.86 19.64 -1.34
C ALA A 31 -15.47 18.95 -1.41
N ILE A 32 -14.50 19.48 -0.68
CA ILE A 32 -13.17 18.87 -0.55
C ILE A 32 -13.29 17.49 0.08
N SER A 33 -14.04 17.35 1.18
CA SER A 33 -14.27 16.07 1.85
C SER A 33 -14.90 15.02 0.92
N ARG A 34 -15.92 15.41 0.13
CA ARG A 34 -16.51 14.49 -0.86
C ARG A 34 -15.52 14.00 -1.91
N ILE A 35 -14.62 14.88 -2.36
CA ILE A 35 -13.58 14.52 -3.34
C ILE A 35 -12.61 13.51 -2.72
N THR A 36 -12.13 13.76 -1.49
CA THR A 36 -11.19 12.86 -0.80
C THR A 36 -11.82 11.51 -0.45
N GLU A 37 -13.09 11.50 -0.02
CA GLU A 37 -13.86 10.27 0.23
C GLU A 37 -14.06 9.44 -1.05
N ARG A 38 -14.30 10.09 -2.20
CA ARG A 38 -14.40 9.38 -3.48
C ARG A 38 -13.08 8.66 -3.80
N VAL A 39 -11.95 9.35 -3.66
CA VAL A 39 -10.63 8.74 -3.86
C VAL A 39 -10.39 7.60 -2.89
N ALA A 40 -10.77 7.72 -1.61
CA ALA A 40 -10.66 6.64 -0.64
C ALA A 40 -11.47 5.40 -1.08
N ARG A 41 -12.67 5.58 -1.64
CA ARG A 41 -13.45 4.47 -2.22
C ARG A 41 -12.75 3.85 -3.43
N ASP A 42 -12.23 4.66 -4.34
CA ASP A 42 -11.51 4.18 -5.52
C ASP A 42 -10.26 3.37 -5.12
N VAL A 43 -9.52 3.83 -4.09
CA VAL A 43 -8.39 3.09 -3.50
C VAL A 43 -8.84 1.76 -2.91
N THR A 44 -9.99 1.73 -2.21
CA THR A 44 -10.55 0.49 -1.66
C THR A 44 -10.91 -0.51 -2.77
N VAL A 45 -11.56 -0.05 -3.83
CA VAL A 45 -11.89 -0.89 -5.01
C VAL A 45 -10.61 -1.41 -5.66
N TRP A 46 -9.61 -0.54 -5.85
CA TRP A 46 -8.32 -0.93 -6.40
C TRP A 46 -7.60 -1.97 -5.52
N GLN A 47 -7.59 -1.78 -4.20
CA GLN A 47 -6.95 -2.69 -3.26
C GLN A 47 -7.61 -4.09 -3.28
N ASN A 48 -8.92 -4.15 -3.49
CA ASN A 48 -9.68 -5.41 -3.50
C ASN A 48 -9.85 -6.04 -4.91
N ARG A 49 -9.23 -5.47 -5.94
CA ARG A 49 -9.37 -5.99 -7.30
C ARG A 49 -8.80 -7.40 -7.42
N PRO A 50 -9.34 -8.23 -8.34
CA PRO A 50 -8.74 -9.51 -8.69
C PRO A 50 -7.29 -9.34 -9.17
N LEU A 51 -6.45 -10.31 -8.87
CA LEU A 51 -5.06 -10.41 -9.27
C LEU A 51 -4.86 -11.62 -10.18
N GLU A 52 -3.70 -11.69 -10.84
CA GLU A 52 -3.32 -12.87 -11.60
C GLU A 52 -3.06 -14.06 -10.66
N SER A 53 -3.28 -15.27 -11.17
CA SER A 53 -3.07 -16.48 -10.36
C SER A 53 -1.59 -16.76 -10.09
N VAL A 54 -0.69 -16.36 -11.01
CA VAL A 54 0.75 -16.64 -10.89
C VAL A 54 1.56 -15.38 -11.18
N TYR A 55 2.55 -15.12 -10.31
CA TYR A 55 3.57 -14.10 -10.51
C TYR A 55 4.97 -14.74 -10.56
N CYS A 56 5.79 -14.31 -11.54
CA CYS A 56 7.17 -14.76 -11.65
C CYS A 56 8.02 -14.30 -10.46
N ILE A 57 7.85 -13.03 -10.06
CA ILE A 57 8.56 -12.43 -8.94
C ILE A 57 7.58 -11.60 -8.12
N GLY A 58 7.62 -11.72 -6.81
CA GLY A 58 6.97 -10.83 -5.85
C GLY A 58 8.01 -10.12 -5.00
N CYS A 59 8.00 -8.79 -5.03
CA CYS A 59 8.85 -7.96 -4.17
C CYS A 59 7.99 -7.32 -3.08
N MET A 60 8.44 -7.35 -1.83
CA MET A 60 7.79 -6.68 -0.73
C MET A 60 8.78 -5.81 0.05
N ASN A 61 8.44 -4.54 0.20
CA ASN A 61 9.25 -3.53 0.88
C ASN A 61 8.43 -2.84 1.97
N GLY A 62 9.07 -2.57 3.11
CA GLY A 62 8.53 -1.73 4.17
C GLY A 62 9.00 -0.29 4.02
N ILE A 63 8.07 0.66 4.02
CA ILE A 63 8.34 2.11 3.95
C ILE A 63 7.87 2.74 5.26
N VAL A 64 8.78 3.33 6.02
CA VAL A 64 8.42 4.04 7.25
C VAL A 64 7.99 5.46 6.92
N LEU A 65 6.79 5.83 7.33
CA LEU A 65 6.23 7.18 7.18
C LEU A 65 5.94 7.78 8.54
N LYS A 66 6.20 9.08 8.68
CA LYS A 66 5.76 9.87 9.84
C LYS A 66 4.33 10.35 9.62
N VAL A 67 3.45 9.95 10.50
CA VAL A 67 2.02 10.28 10.43
C VAL A 67 1.61 11.05 11.67
N LEU A 68 0.85 12.13 11.48
CA LEU A 68 0.24 12.86 12.59
C LEU A 68 -1.04 12.13 13.02
N GLU A 69 -1.06 11.59 14.24
CA GLU A 69 -2.22 10.92 14.83
C GLU A 69 -2.43 11.43 16.25
N ASN A 70 -3.62 11.93 16.55
CA ASN A 70 -3.96 12.52 17.85
C ASN A 70 -2.94 13.60 18.31
N SER A 71 -2.57 14.53 17.43
CA SER A 71 -1.59 15.60 17.65
C SER A 71 -0.18 15.12 17.98
N LYS A 72 0.14 13.84 17.75
CA LYS A 72 1.48 13.27 17.92
C LYS A 72 1.99 12.72 16.60
N VAL A 73 3.26 12.96 16.31
CA VAL A 73 3.93 12.35 15.16
C VAL A 73 4.36 10.94 15.58
N ILE A 74 3.85 9.94 14.86
CA ILE A 74 4.18 8.53 15.05
C ILE A 74 4.71 7.93 13.76
N ASP A 75 5.60 6.96 13.88
CA ASP A 75 6.08 6.19 12.75
C ASP A 75 5.07 5.07 12.42
N LYS A 76 4.66 5.01 11.16
CA LYS A 76 3.85 3.89 10.61
C LYS A 76 4.58 3.26 9.46
N THR A 77 4.62 1.95 9.42
CA THR A 77 5.20 1.21 8.30
C THR A 77 4.10 0.86 7.31
N ILE A 78 4.32 1.23 6.06
CA ILE A 78 3.52 0.81 4.92
C ILE A 78 4.30 -0.28 4.18
N TYR A 79 3.66 -1.41 3.97
CA TYR A 79 4.20 -2.52 3.19
C TYR A 79 3.61 -2.46 1.78
N LEU A 80 4.49 -2.33 0.80
CA LEU A 80 4.16 -2.31 -0.62
C LEU A 80 4.59 -3.64 -1.25
N ALA A 81 3.67 -4.34 -1.89
CA ALA A 81 3.99 -5.51 -2.70
C ALA A 81 3.88 -5.19 -4.19
N VAL A 82 4.92 -5.57 -4.95
CA VAL A 82 4.98 -5.45 -6.41
C VAL A 82 5.21 -6.82 -7.00
N GLY A 83 4.38 -7.23 -7.95
CA GLY A 83 4.50 -8.48 -8.70
C GLY A 83 5.00 -8.25 -10.12
N LEU A 84 5.82 -9.19 -10.60
CA LEU A 84 6.15 -9.33 -12.02
C LEU A 84 5.28 -10.45 -12.59
N ARG A 85 4.39 -10.10 -13.51
CA ARG A 85 3.50 -11.04 -14.19
C ARG A 85 4.27 -11.90 -15.20
N THR A 86 3.66 -12.98 -15.64
CA THR A 86 4.21 -13.88 -16.67
C THR A 86 4.36 -13.23 -18.04
N ASP A 87 3.62 -12.13 -18.31
CA ASP A 87 3.74 -11.31 -19.52
C ASP A 87 4.85 -10.23 -19.44
N GLY A 88 5.63 -10.21 -18.35
CA GLY A 88 6.72 -9.26 -18.10
C GLY A 88 6.30 -7.90 -17.55
N LYS A 89 5.01 -7.66 -17.29
CA LYS A 89 4.54 -6.40 -16.71
C LYS A 89 4.65 -6.40 -15.20
N LYS A 90 5.03 -5.24 -14.65
CA LYS A 90 5.02 -5.00 -13.21
C LYS A 90 3.64 -4.53 -12.77
N GLU A 91 3.20 -5.02 -11.63
CA GLU A 91 1.92 -4.65 -11.03
C GLU A 91 2.07 -4.47 -9.52
N VAL A 92 1.47 -3.41 -8.96
CA VAL A 92 1.39 -3.26 -7.50
C VAL A 92 0.29 -4.19 -7.00
N LEU A 93 0.64 -5.20 -6.21
CA LEU A 93 -0.31 -6.20 -5.71
C LEU A 93 -1.19 -5.63 -4.60
N GLY A 94 -0.63 -4.77 -3.77
CA GLY A 94 -1.36 -4.12 -2.68
C GLY A 94 -0.47 -3.30 -1.77
N ILE A 95 -1.14 -2.61 -0.85
CA ILE A 95 -0.53 -1.76 0.17
C ILE A 95 -1.19 -2.10 1.51
N TRP A 96 -0.39 -2.43 2.52
CA TRP A 96 -0.88 -2.76 3.86
C TRP A 96 -0.20 -1.88 4.91
N LEU A 97 -0.98 -1.44 5.89
CA LEU A 97 -0.51 -0.70 7.05
C LEU A 97 -0.24 -1.69 8.17
N GLY A 98 0.98 -1.75 8.68
CA GLY A 98 1.36 -2.58 9.80
C GLY A 98 1.96 -1.76 10.93
N LYS A 99 1.56 -2.04 12.18
CA LYS A 99 2.23 -1.48 13.37
C LYS A 99 3.48 -2.28 13.72
N ASN A 100 3.47 -3.58 13.45
CA ASN A 100 4.56 -4.52 13.74
C ASN A 100 4.61 -5.61 12.67
N GLU A 101 5.79 -6.08 12.34
CA GLU A 101 6.05 -7.25 11.48
C GLU A 101 5.76 -8.56 12.23
N SER A 102 4.50 -8.78 12.58
CA SER A 102 4.09 -10.00 13.29
C SER A 102 3.67 -11.12 12.33
N ALA A 103 3.73 -12.36 12.79
CA ALA A 103 3.22 -13.50 12.01
C ALA A 103 1.75 -13.33 11.62
N SER A 104 0.93 -12.74 12.50
CA SER A 104 -0.48 -12.45 12.22
C SER A 104 -0.66 -11.39 11.12
N PHE A 105 0.20 -10.37 11.07
CA PHE A 105 0.20 -9.38 10.00
C PHE A 105 0.48 -10.04 8.64
N TRP A 106 1.54 -10.84 8.56
CA TRP A 106 1.89 -11.56 7.32
C TRP A 106 0.82 -12.56 6.90
N LEU A 107 0.17 -13.20 7.87
CA LEU A 107 -0.95 -14.07 7.60
C LEU A 107 -2.13 -13.29 6.97
N SER A 108 -2.41 -12.07 7.43
CA SER A 108 -3.47 -11.24 6.86
C SER A 108 -3.15 -10.81 5.42
N VAL A 109 -1.92 -10.39 5.14
CA VAL A 109 -1.44 -10.06 3.78
C VAL A 109 -1.62 -11.25 2.84
N ARG A 110 -1.22 -12.42 3.30
CA ARG A 110 -1.41 -13.68 2.58
C ARG A 110 -2.87 -13.94 2.24
N THR A 111 -3.73 -13.89 3.26
CA THR A 111 -5.15 -14.17 3.11
C THR A 111 -5.77 -13.23 2.10
N ASP A 112 -5.39 -11.96 2.11
CA ASP A 112 -5.81 -10.96 1.13
C ASP A 112 -5.36 -11.34 -0.29
N LEU A 113 -4.08 -11.65 -0.50
CA LEU A 113 -3.57 -12.06 -1.82
C LEU A 113 -4.28 -13.31 -2.34
N LYS A 114 -4.48 -14.33 -1.49
CA LYS A 114 -5.21 -15.54 -1.84
C LYS A 114 -6.68 -15.27 -2.18
N ALA A 115 -7.35 -14.46 -1.39
CA ALA A 115 -8.74 -14.08 -1.63
C ALA A 115 -8.93 -13.34 -2.96
N ARG A 116 -7.89 -12.64 -3.42
CA ARG A 116 -7.87 -11.90 -4.69
C ARG A 116 -7.37 -12.73 -5.88
N GLY A 117 -7.10 -14.03 -5.69
CA GLY A 117 -6.84 -14.99 -6.75
C GLY A 117 -5.37 -15.40 -6.91
N VAL A 118 -4.43 -14.89 -6.12
CA VAL A 118 -3.01 -15.30 -6.22
C VAL A 118 -2.85 -16.73 -5.71
N GLU A 119 -2.48 -17.63 -6.58
CA GLU A 119 -2.20 -19.03 -6.27
C GLU A 119 -0.74 -19.26 -5.95
N ASP A 120 0.18 -18.67 -6.74
CA ASP A 120 1.62 -18.87 -6.54
C ASP A 120 2.45 -17.63 -6.91
N ILE A 121 3.63 -17.52 -6.26
CA ILE A 121 4.69 -16.55 -6.57
C ILE A 121 6.00 -17.34 -6.63
N LEU A 122 6.59 -17.47 -7.82
CA LEU A 122 7.73 -18.37 -8.05
C LEU A 122 8.98 -17.90 -7.31
N VAL A 123 9.25 -16.60 -7.28
CA VAL A 123 10.39 -16.01 -6.56
C VAL A 123 9.88 -14.86 -5.69
N THR A 124 10.22 -14.88 -4.41
CA THR A 124 9.93 -13.77 -3.49
C THR A 124 11.20 -13.05 -3.09
N ALA A 125 11.24 -11.73 -3.30
CA ALA A 125 12.34 -10.85 -2.92
C ALA A 125 11.91 -9.89 -1.80
N THR A 126 12.74 -9.76 -0.77
CA THR A 126 12.48 -8.86 0.37
C THR A 126 13.77 -8.22 0.86
N ASP A 127 13.65 -7.10 1.56
CA ASP A 127 14.74 -6.39 2.24
C ASP A 127 15.09 -6.99 3.63
N ASN A 128 14.93 -8.32 3.80
CA ASN A 128 15.17 -9.05 5.04
C ASN A 128 14.18 -8.74 6.18
N LEU A 129 12.91 -8.48 5.85
CA LEU A 129 11.83 -8.27 6.82
C LEU A 129 11.70 -9.47 7.78
N LYS A 130 11.70 -9.18 9.10
CA LYS A 130 11.60 -10.21 10.15
C LYS A 130 10.27 -10.97 10.05
N GLY A 131 10.32 -12.31 10.17
CA GLY A 131 9.13 -13.16 10.12
C GLY A 131 8.50 -13.33 8.73
N PHE A 132 8.93 -12.54 7.74
CA PHE A 132 8.40 -12.64 6.38
C PHE A 132 8.77 -13.97 5.71
N THR A 133 9.96 -14.47 5.97
CA THR A 133 10.46 -15.72 5.37
C THR A 133 9.60 -16.91 5.74
N GLU A 134 9.29 -17.06 7.02
CA GLU A 134 8.46 -18.13 7.56
C GLU A 134 7.03 -18.01 7.03
N ALA A 135 6.51 -16.79 6.98
CA ALA A 135 5.19 -16.51 6.44
C ALA A 135 5.10 -16.89 4.96
N ILE A 136 6.05 -16.48 4.13
CA ILE A 136 6.06 -16.83 2.69
C ILE A 136 6.15 -18.33 2.47
N ARG A 137 7.03 -19.05 3.17
CA ARG A 137 7.14 -20.51 3.06
C ARG A 137 5.84 -21.23 3.40
N SER A 138 5.11 -20.73 4.39
CA SER A 138 3.81 -21.32 4.76
C SER A 138 2.72 -21.09 3.73
N VAL A 139 2.92 -20.13 2.81
CA VAL A 139 1.92 -19.66 1.84
C VAL A 139 2.18 -20.15 0.45
N PHE A 140 3.40 -19.96 0.01
CA PHE A 140 3.92 -20.31 -1.29
C PHE A 140 5.11 -21.26 -1.08
N PRO A 141 4.85 -22.55 -0.73
CA PRO A 141 5.90 -23.49 -0.33
C PRO A 141 6.92 -23.76 -1.45
N LEU A 142 6.53 -23.54 -2.69
CA LEU A 142 7.38 -23.70 -3.88
C LEU A 142 8.15 -22.42 -4.23
N SER A 143 7.87 -21.30 -3.58
CA SER A 143 8.53 -20.03 -3.87
C SER A 143 9.97 -20.04 -3.42
N THR A 144 10.87 -19.65 -4.34
CA THR A 144 12.29 -19.44 -4.02
C THR A 144 12.45 -18.06 -3.38
N LYS A 145 13.04 -18.02 -2.19
CA LYS A 145 13.35 -16.75 -1.51
C LYS A 145 14.64 -16.15 -2.03
N GLN A 146 14.62 -14.85 -2.32
CA GLN A 146 15.79 -14.04 -2.63
C GLN A 146 15.84 -12.83 -1.69
N ILE A 147 17.02 -12.53 -1.15
CA ILE A 147 17.23 -11.26 -0.44
C ILE A 147 17.47 -10.17 -1.49
N CYS A 148 16.78 -9.02 -1.34
CA CYS A 148 16.98 -7.89 -2.23
C CYS A 148 18.42 -7.36 -2.09
N ILE A 149 19.15 -7.28 -3.21
CA ILE A 149 20.58 -6.89 -3.22
C ILE A 149 20.75 -5.37 -3.16
N VAL A 150 19.65 -4.63 -3.32
CA VAL A 150 19.65 -3.15 -3.43
C VAL A 150 19.52 -2.45 -2.07
N HIS A 151 19.37 -3.19 -0.98
CA HIS A 151 19.27 -2.66 0.39
C HIS A 151 20.26 -3.33 1.31
#